data_e1893b68036489bc8340f371d0d44c5c
#
_entry.id   e1893b68036489bc8340f371d0d44c5c
#
_cell.length_a   1.000
_cell.length_b   1.000
_cell.length_c   1.000
_cell.angle_alpha   90.00
_cell.angle_beta   90.00
_cell.angle_gamma   90.00
#
_symmetry.space_group_name_H-M   'P 1'
#
loop_
_entity.id
_entity.type
_entity.pdbx_description
1 polymer ?
#
loop_
_entity_poly.entity_id
_entity_poly.type
_entity_poly.pdbx_seq_one_letter_code
_entity_poly.pdbx_strand_id
1 'polypeptide(L)'
;MRFERLLDGFSPSFEFEPVGPLPESEFVDRLRRIRREATVAGHDVMLVHADSIGSYRVSNSYLRYMCDWAREGVLVVPTDEDKPLTLFSIFSSSVLLPPAGEAVLVEDIWQVGTWGRETYNRPGKTVDKVVEAVGFFLEREGFSSAQIGLIGDATSAGYWNGLGKRLPKSSFVQASSIIDRMQKVRSKREQAVVRAAAQLASIGIEAAYHVTKPGVTDHEIYAAFTYAQMARGGESGDGYQIGINQYGTHCGKPYGHVVRTGDIINLYISAVIYQGYTAQIARMIAVGDITDKQEEVLQMCAEGVEKAAALIKPGAIISDLANASFEPYIARGYLSSHDSRTMPYNWVSDDDGKPRLIPRKHVVDPDWERQGRKLMHVYPATLGPHNPNVGHSVSMVKFNNYNIQSNNHDKLEEGMTFVLHSQWLEPEVAGCNVGDCYLVTDTGSENLSHHTPLAVHRVKAGS
;
A
#
# COMPACT_ATOMS: atom_id res chain seq x y z
N MET A 1 1.52 -31.90 -4.54
CA MET A 1 0.60 -31.48 -5.61
C MET A 1 1.43 -30.97 -6.79
N ARG A 2 1.06 -31.27 -8.03
CA ARG A 2 1.76 -30.65 -9.17
C ARG A 2 1.30 -29.21 -9.28
N PHE A 3 2.22 -28.26 -9.35
CA PHE A 3 1.93 -26.83 -9.41
C PHE A 3 0.99 -26.46 -10.56
N GLU A 4 1.14 -27.14 -11.69
CA GLU A 4 0.31 -26.96 -12.90
C GLU A 4 -1.20 -27.23 -12.69
N ARG A 5 -1.56 -27.84 -11.55
CA ARG A 5 -2.95 -28.18 -11.22
C ARG A 5 -3.53 -27.36 -10.06
N LEU A 6 -2.79 -26.38 -9.56
CA LEU A 6 -3.21 -25.61 -8.40
C LEU A 6 -4.55 -24.89 -8.63
N LEU A 7 -4.76 -24.39 -9.85
CA LEU A 7 -5.97 -23.66 -10.25
C LEU A 7 -6.82 -24.44 -11.29
N ASP A 8 -6.66 -25.76 -11.38
CA ASP A 8 -7.52 -26.56 -12.25
C ASP A 8 -8.99 -26.40 -11.86
N GLY A 9 -9.83 -26.04 -12.85
CA GLY A 9 -11.25 -25.78 -12.63
C GLY A 9 -11.59 -24.45 -11.96
N PHE A 10 -10.61 -23.62 -11.63
CA PHE A 10 -10.87 -22.29 -11.14
C PHE A 10 -11.39 -21.35 -12.24
N SER A 11 -12.51 -20.71 -11.98
CA SER A 11 -13.04 -19.59 -12.76
C SER A 11 -13.53 -18.54 -11.77
N PRO A 12 -13.17 -17.27 -11.91
CA PRO A 12 -13.73 -16.21 -11.10
C PRO A 12 -15.27 -16.16 -11.21
N SER A 13 -15.94 -15.75 -10.16
CA SER A 13 -17.40 -15.60 -10.11
C SER A 13 -17.93 -14.43 -10.96
N PHE A 14 -17.03 -13.56 -11.42
CA PHE A 14 -17.31 -12.40 -12.26
C PHE A 14 -16.21 -12.21 -13.31
N GLU A 15 -16.53 -11.47 -14.35
CA GLU A 15 -15.56 -11.14 -15.41
C GLU A 15 -14.74 -9.91 -14.99
N PHE A 16 -13.43 -9.97 -15.21
CA PHE A 16 -12.55 -8.84 -15.02
C PHE A 16 -12.73 -7.82 -16.15
N GLU A 17 -12.98 -6.58 -15.79
CA GLU A 17 -13.12 -5.47 -16.71
C GLU A 17 -11.80 -4.67 -16.78
N PRO A 18 -10.92 -4.94 -17.77
CA PRO A 18 -9.67 -4.21 -17.89
C PRO A 18 -9.93 -2.75 -18.27
N VAL A 19 -9.20 -1.86 -17.64
CA VAL A 19 -9.23 -0.43 -17.94
C VAL A 19 -8.00 -0.11 -18.80
N GLY A 20 -8.19 0.66 -19.86
CA GLY A 20 -7.08 1.16 -20.67
C GLY A 20 -6.15 2.08 -19.86
N PRO A 21 -4.95 2.37 -20.39
CA PRO A 21 -4.01 3.26 -19.74
C PRO A 21 -4.59 4.67 -19.56
N LEU A 22 -4.10 5.37 -18.55
CA LEU A 22 -4.48 6.77 -18.34
C LEU A 22 -4.03 7.60 -19.55
N PRO A 23 -4.90 8.46 -20.12
CA PRO A 23 -4.54 9.24 -21.29
C PRO A 23 -3.55 10.35 -20.93
N GLU A 24 -2.81 10.80 -21.90
CA GLU A 24 -1.83 11.90 -21.78
C GLU A 24 -2.44 13.14 -21.11
N SER A 25 -3.69 13.46 -21.42
CA SER A 25 -4.39 14.62 -20.82
C SER A 25 -4.48 14.59 -19.29
N GLU A 26 -4.50 13.41 -18.68
CA GLU A 26 -4.46 13.26 -17.21
C GLU A 26 -3.12 13.76 -16.66
N PHE A 27 -2.02 13.40 -17.31
CA PHE A 27 -0.67 13.80 -16.90
C PHE A 27 -0.40 15.29 -17.19
N VAL A 28 -0.92 15.82 -18.29
CA VAL A 28 -0.89 17.26 -18.57
C VAL A 28 -1.59 18.06 -17.47
N ASP A 29 -2.74 17.60 -17.00
CA ASP A 29 -3.47 18.24 -15.91
C ASP A 29 -2.69 18.17 -14.58
N ARG A 30 -2.04 17.02 -14.30
CA ARG A 30 -1.16 16.87 -13.13
C ARG A 30 0.04 17.81 -13.21
N LEU A 31 0.68 17.90 -14.37
CA LEU A 31 1.80 18.82 -14.61
C LEU A 31 1.40 20.26 -14.38
N ARG A 32 0.27 20.68 -14.92
CA ARG A 32 -0.25 22.05 -14.72
C ARG A 32 -0.52 22.34 -13.23
N ARG A 33 -1.05 21.38 -12.51
CA ARG A 33 -1.29 21.49 -11.06
C ARG A 33 0.01 21.58 -10.27
N ILE A 34 0.99 20.70 -10.52
CA ILE A 34 2.27 20.73 -9.79
C ILE A 34 3.03 22.03 -10.04
N ARG A 35 3.08 22.52 -11.29
CA ARG A 35 3.71 23.80 -11.62
C ARG A 35 3.07 24.95 -10.83
N ARG A 36 1.75 25.02 -10.79
CA ARG A 36 1.03 26.03 -10.01
C ARG A 36 1.34 25.95 -8.52
N GLU A 37 1.25 24.78 -7.91
CA GLU A 37 1.53 24.60 -6.48
C GLU A 37 3.00 24.90 -6.15
N ALA A 38 3.93 24.50 -7.02
CA ALA A 38 5.35 24.78 -6.88
C ALA A 38 5.64 26.29 -6.97
N THR A 39 5.03 27.00 -7.92
CA THR A 39 5.15 28.47 -8.05
C THR A 39 4.64 29.17 -6.80
N VAL A 40 3.47 28.76 -6.27
CA VAL A 40 2.91 29.32 -5.02
C VAL A 40 3.86 29.09 -3.84
N ALA A 41 4.54 27.93 -3.80
CA ALA A 41 5.53 27.62 -2.77
C ALA A 41 6.89 28.31 -2.98
N GLY A 42 7.07 29.05 -4.08
CA GLY A 42 8.30 29.79 -4.40
C GLY A 42 9.41 28.93 -5.00
N HIS A 43 9.08 27.74 -5.52
CA HIS A 43 10.05 26.89 -6.21
C HIS A 43 10.22 27.32 -7.68
N ASP A 44 11.45 27.27 -8.17
CA ASP A 44 11.79 27.52 -9.57
C ASP A 44 11.74 26.23 -10.41
N VAL A 45 12.05 25.10 -9.76
CA VAL A 45 12.08 23.78 -10.39
C VAL A 45 11.82 22.70 -9.34
N MET A 46 11.13 21.64 -9.75
CA MET A 46 10.89 20.45 -8.95
C MET A 46 11.74 19.30 -9.47
N LEU A 47 12.34 18.54 -8.55
CA LEU A 47 12.98 17.27 -8.84
C LEU A 47 12.12 16.14 -8.30
N VAL A 48 11.49 15.38 -9.19
CA VAL A 48 10.65 14.23 -8.82
C VAL A 48 11.49 12.95 -8.96
N HIS A 49 11.66 12.25 -7.85
CA HIS A 49 12.53 11.07 -7.79
C HIS A 49 11.74 9.78 -7.76
N ALA A 50 12.33 8.74 -8.35
CA ALA A 50 11.96 7.39 -8.02
C ALA A 50 12.27 7.10 -6.54
N ASP A 51 11.54 6.16 -5.94
CA ASP A 51 11.69 5.80 -4.51
C ASP A 51 13.10 5.30 -4.17
N SER A 52 13.82 4.79 -5.16
CA SER A 52 15.22 4.41 -4.97
C SER A 52 16.06 4.72 -6.21
N ILE A 53 17.15 5.43 -6.02
CA ILE A 53 18.14 5.65 -7.07
C ILE A 53 19.19 4.54 -6.97
N GLY A 54 19.39 3.80 -8.06
CA GLY A 54 20.40 2.75 -8.14
C GLY A 54 19.96 1.36 -7.67
N SER A 55 18.68 1.11 -7.51
CA SER A 55 18.11 -0.21 -7.22
C SER A 55 17.26 -0.74 -8.37
N TYR A 56 17.30 -2.04 -8.63
CA TYR A 56 16.39 -2.70 -9.58
C TYR A 56 14.96 -2.85 -9.04
N ARG A 57 14.76 -2.65 -7.75
CA ARG A 57 13.44 -2.66 -7.13
C ARG A 57 12.83 -1.30 -7.30
N VAL A 58 11.86 -1.23 -8.16
CA VAL A 58 11.20 0.01 -8.53
C VAL A 58 9.81 0.01 -7.95
N SER A 59 9.69 0.64 -6.80
CA SER A 59 8.45 1.27 -6.39
C SER A 59 8.62 2.74 -6.74
N ASN A 60 8.10 3.13 -7.89
CA ASN A 60 8.34 4.46 -8.45
C ASN A 60 7.04 5.24 -8.55
N SER A 61 6.46 5.49 -7.41
CA SER A 61 5.12 6.04 -7.35
C SER A 61 5.05 7.48 -7.82
N TYR A 62 6.00 8.33 -7.43
CA TYR A 62 5.97 9.76 -7.79
C TYR A 62 6.22 10.00 -9.28
N LEU A 63 7.21 9.33 -9.87
CA LEU A 63 7.47 9.43 -11.31
C LEU A 63 6.32 8.84 -12.12
N ARG A 64 5.80 7.70 -11.69
CA ARG A 64 4.69 7.07 -12.35
C ARG A 64 3.43 7.94 -12.32
N TYR A 65 3.18 8.60 -11.19
CA TYR A 65 2.09 9.56 -11.09
C TYR A 65 2.25 10.75 -12.03
N MET A 66 3.48 11.23 -12.20
CA MET A 66 3.74 12.44 -12.99
C MET A 66 3.84 12.19 -14.48
N CYS A 67 4.40 11.07 -14.92
CA CYS A 67 4.68 10.82 -16.33
C CYS A 67 4.58 9.35 -16.77
N ASP A 68 3.96 8.51 -15.97
CA ASP A 68 3.83 7.04 -16.15
C ASP A 68 5.17 6.30 -16.36
N TRP A 69 6.24 6.88 -15.83
CA TRP A 69 7.56 6.25 -15.89
C TRP A 69 7.71 5.25 -14.73
N ALA A 70 7.63 3.95 -15.02
CA ALA A 70 7.65 2.87 -14.04
C ALA A 70 9.06 2.40 -13.65
N ARG A 71 10.11 3.11 -14.03
CA ARG A 71 11.50 2.76 -13.75
C ARG A 71 12.16 3.81 -12.87
N GLU A 72 13.41 3.57 -12.53
CA GLU A 72 14.25 4.53 -11.84
C GLU A 72 14.52 5.77 -12.66
N GLY A 73 14.71 6.87 -11.98
CA GLY A 73 15.07 8.12 -12.63
C GLY A 73 14.80 9.35 -11.77
N VAL A 74 15.04 10.48 -12.37
CA VAL A 74 14.73 11.80 -11.84
C VAL A 74 14.06 12.61 -12.93
N LEU A 75 12.85 13.09 -12.68
CA LEU A 75 12.16 14.01 -13.57
C LEU A 75 12.42 15.45 -13.09
N VAL A 76 12.95 16.28 -13.97
CA VAL A 76 13.10 17.72 -13.76
C VAL A 76 11.86 18.40 -14.30
N VAL A 77 11.14 19.11 -13.42
CA VAL A 77 9.90 19.81 -13.72
C VAL A 77 10.11 21.31 -13.44
N PRO A 78 10.52 22.12 -14.44
CA PRO A 78 10.56 23.56 -14.30
C PRO A 78 9.16 24.14 -14.06
N THR A 79 9.05 25.18 -13.22
CA THR A 79 7.78 25.92 -13.07
C THR A 79 7.49 26.81 -14.26
N ASP A 80 8.54 27.23 -14.96
CA ASP A 80 8.46 27.90 -16.24
C ASP A 80 8.00 26.92 -17.34
N GLU A 81 6.87 27.20 -17.97
CA GLU A 81 6.24 26.31 -18.96
C GLU A 81 7.02 26.28 -20.28
N ASP A 82 7.84 27.30 -20.55
CA ASP A 82 8.68 27.35 -21.75
C ASP A 82 9.93 26.45 -21.65
N LYS A 83 10.20 25.88 -20.49
CA LYS A 83 11.32 24.96 -20.27
C LYS A 83 10.88 23.48 -20.33
N PRO A 84 11.72 22.62 -20.97
CA PRO A 84 11.35 21.22 -21.21
C PRO A 84 11.27 20.39 -19.93
N LEU A 85 10.35 19.42 -19.94
CA LEU A 85 10.35 18.31 -19.01
C LEU A 85 11.45 17.33 -19.38
N THR A 86 12.39 17.10 -18.47
CA THR A 86 13.54 16.25 -18.74
C THR A 86 13.62 15.10 -17.73
N LEU A 87 13.69 13.88 -18.25
CA LEU A 87 13.83 12.67 -17.47
C LEU A 87 15.28 12.15 -17.52
N PHE A 88 15.87 11.94 -16.36
CA PHE A 88 17.15 11.26 -16.20
C PHE A 88 16.90 9.79 -15.91
N SER A 89 17.19 8.92 -16.88
CA SER A 89 17.06 7.46 -16.73
C SER A 89 18.42 6.83 -16.45
N ILE A 90 18.46 5.90 -15.50
CA ILE A 90 19.71 5.25 -15.09
C ILE A 90 20.02 4.02 -15.95
N PHE A 91 19.01 3.30 -16.42
CA PHE A 91 19.17 1.99 -17.04
C PHE A 91 18.78 1.87 -18.51
N SER A 92 18.22 2.90 -19.12
CA SER A 92 17.67 2.77 -20.47
C SER A 92 18.55 3.45 -21.50
N SER A 93 19.10 2.70 -22.46
CA SER A 93 19.78 3.22 -23.63
C SER A 93 18.81 3.48 -24.78
N SER A 94 17.61 2.93 -24.70
CA SER A 94 16.50 3.17 -25.61
C SER A 94 15.19 2.96 -24.89
N VAL A 95 14.16 3.67 -25.29
CA VAL A 95 12.83 3.61 -24.69
C VAL A 95 11.82 3.38 -25.80
N LEU A 96 11.00 2.35 -25.64
CA LEU A 96 9.80 2.19 -26.44
C LEU A 96 8.73 3.07 -25.81
N LEU A 97 8.34 4.11 -26.50
CA LEU A 97 7.25 4.98 -26.07
C LEU A 97 5.90 4.33 -26.35
N PRO A 98 4.88 4.59 -25.54
CA PRO A 98 3.53 4.16 -25.85
C PRO A 98 2.99 4.83 -27.10
N PRO A 99 1.85 4.35 -27.63
CA PRO A 99 1.14 5.03 -28.71
C PRO A 99 0.80 6.49 -28.38
N ALA A 100 0.63 7.31 -29.41
CA ALA A 100 0.24 8.71 -29.21
C ALA A 100 -1.09 8.82 -28.42
N GLY A 101 -1.11 9.67 -27.42
CA GLY A 101 -2.24 9.86 -26.52
C GLY A 101 -2.23 8.99 -25.27
N GLU A 102 -1.31 8.02 -25.19
CA GLU A 102 -0.94 7.30 -24.00
C GLU A 102 0.41 7.87 -23.52
N ALA A 103 0.54 8.13 -22.23
CA ALA A 103 1.70 8.89 -21.81
C ALA A 103 2.93 8.04 -21.50
N VAL A 104 4.12 8.49 -21.98
CA VAL A 104 5.09 9.12 -21.06
C VAL A 104 5.22 10.60 -21.43
N LEU A 105 4.86 11.48 -20.53
CA LEU A 105 4.89 12.93 -20.73
C LEU A 105 6.30 13.47 -20.40
N VAL A 106 7.24 13.34 -21.33
CA VAL A 106 8.58 13.92 -21.23
C VAL A 106 9.03 14.38 -22.63
N GLU A 107 9.76 15.46 -22.68
CA GLU A 107 10.28 16.01 -23.93
C GLU A 107 11.68 15.49 -24.21
N ASP A 108 12.51 15.36 -23.18
CA ASP A 108 13.87 14.84 -23.26
C ASP A 108 14.12 13.70 -22.28
N ILE A 109 14.81 12.65 -22.74
CA ILE A 109 15.30 11.58 -21.89
C ILE A 109 16.83 11.52 -21.97
N TRP A 110 17.48 11.74 -20.83
CA TRP A 110 18.92 11.64 -20.69
C TRP A 110 19.31 10.35 -20.01
N GLN A 111 20.14 9.54 -20.67
CA GLN A 111 20.71 8.36 -20.04
C GLN A 111 21.90 8.76 -19.16
N VAL A 112 21.82 8.43 -17.88
CA VAL A 112 22.96 8.48 -16.97
C VAL A 112 23.72 7.18 -17.10
N GLY A 113 24.83 7.16 -17.83
CA GLY A 113 25.61 5.95 -18.11
C GLY A 113 26.17 5.31 -16.85
N THR A 114 25.45 4.33 -16.31
CA THR A 114 25.78 3.66 -15.05
C THR A 114 26.14 2.19 -15.22
N TRP A 115 25.95 1.64 -16.42
CA TRP A 115 26.33 0.27 -16.74
C TRP A 115 27.84 0.17 -16.89
N GLY A 116 28.48 -0.33 -15.87
CA GLY A 116 29.88 -0.67 -15.90
C GLY A 116 30.22 -1.47 -14.65
N ARG A 117 31.27 -2.27 -14.76
CA ARG A 117 31.74 -3.12 -13.67
C ARG A 117 31.97 -2.35 -12.36
N GLU A 118 32.34 -1.07 -12.48
CA GLU A 118 32.57 -0.19 -11.34
C GLU A 118 31.31 0.28 -10.64
N THR A 119 30.23 0.52 -11.41
CA THR A 119 28.93 0.98 -10.87
C THR A 119 28.13 -0.16 -10.28
N TYR A 120 28.16 -1.33 -10.88
CA TYR A 120 27.44 -2.50 -10.40
C TYR A 120 27.89 -2.93 -9.00
N ASN A 121 29.19 -2.84 -8.73
CA ASN A 121 29.78 -3.23 -7.45
C ASN A 121 29.94 -2.07 -6.45
N ARG A 122 29.54 -0.84 -6.80
CA ARG A 122 29.72 0.36 -5.99
C ARG A 122 28.49 1.28 -6.10
N PRO A 123 27.40 0.99 -5.38
CA PRO A 123 26.15 1.77 -5.45
C PRO A 123 26.32 3.28 -5.27
N GLY A 124 27.26 3.73 -4.44
CA GLY A 124 27.56 5.13 -4.24
C GLY A 124 27.99 5.88 -5.52
N LYS A 125 28.70 5.19 -6.43
CA LYS A 125 29.09 5.81 -7.71
C LYS A 125 27.93 6.05 -8.67
N THR A 126 26.84 5.29 -8.57
CA THR A 126 25.63 5.55 -9.33
C THR A 126 24.99 6.85 -8.88
N VAL A 127 24.92 7.08 -7.58
CA VAL A 127 24.39 8.32 -6.99
C VAL A 127 25.23 9.52 -7.46
N ASP A 128 26.57 9.41 -7.42
CA ASP A 128 27.46 10.48 -7.88
C ASP A 128 27.25 10.83 -9.35
N LYS A 129 27.07 9.85 -10.23
CA LYS A 129 26.79 10.10 -11.66
C LYS A 129 25.45 10.76 -11.90
N VAL A 130 24.41 10.39 -11.14
CA VAL A 130 23.11 11.05 -11.21
C VAL A 130 23.21 12.50 -10.73
N VAL A 131 23.93 12.74 -9.63
CA VAL A 131 24.21 14.09 -9.11
C VAL A 131 24.91 14.95 -10.16
N GLU A 132 25.95 14.43 -10.83
CA GLU A 132 26.68 15.13 -11.87
C GLU A 132 25.79 15.46 -13.07
N ALA A 133 25.01 14.50 -13.56
CA ALA A 133 24.15 14.68 -14.72
C ALA A 133 23.02 15.68 -14.44
N VAL A 134 22.31 15.51 -13.33
CA VAL A 134 21.23 16.41 -12.93
C VAL A 134 21.79 17.81 -12.61
N GLY A 135 22.89 17.90 -11.88
CA GLY A 135 23.52 19.16 -11.56
C GLY A 135 24.02 19.92 -12.79
N PHE A 136 24.66 19.24 -13.73
CA PHE A 136 25.09 19.83 -15.01
C PHE A 136 23.88 20.38 -15.79
N PHE A 137 22.79 19.63 -15.87
CA PHE A 137 21.58 20.07 -16.54
C PHE A 137 20.99 21.32 -15.88
N LEU A 138 20.85 21.30 -14.56
CA LEU A 138 20.30 22.42 -13.80
C LEU A 138 21.13 23.70 -13.98
N GLU A 139 22.46 23.58 -14.02
CA GLU A 139 23.32 24.71 -14.33
C GLU A 139 23.09 25.25 -15.74
N ARG A 140 23.06 24.37 -16.74
CA ARG A 140 22.82 24.70 -18.13
C ARG A 140 21.50 25.44 -18.34
N GLU A 141 20.44 24.99 -17.65
CA GLU A 141 19.11 25.58 -17.75
C GLU A 141 18.91 26.82 -16.86
N GLY A 142 19.97 27.29 -16.19
CA GLY A 142 19.95 28.51 -15.38
C GLY A 142 19.47 28.37 -13.95
N PHE A 143 19.44 27.15 -13.42
CA PHE A 143 18.98 26.86 -12.04
C PHE A 143 20.11 26.80 -11.02
N SER A 144 21.28 27.41 -11.31
CA SER A 144 22.45 27.37 -10.39
C SER A 144 22.25 28.08 -9.05
N SER A 145 21.20 28.90 -8.90
CA SER A 145 20.84 29.59 -7.66
C SER A 145 19.34 29.53 -7.37
N ALA A 146 18.71 28.45 -7.82
CA ALA A 146 17.27 28.24 -7.75
C ALA A 146 16.82 27.73 -6.39
N GLN A 147 15.55 27.96 -6.08
CA GLN A 147 14.84 27.24 -5.03
C GLN A 147 14.27 25.94 -5.61
N ILE A 148 14.86 24.81 -5.23
CA ILE A 148 14.56 23.50 -5.79
C ILE A 148 13.66 22.72 -4.85
N GLY A 149 12.47 22.35 -5.31
CA GLY A 149 11.57 21.47 -4.59
C GLY A 149 11.91 19.99 -4.83
N LEU A 150 12.00 19.21 -3.76
CA LEU A 150 12.37 17.81 -3.80
C LEU A 150 11.14 16.94 -3.55
N ILE A 151 10.85 16.02 -4.47
CA ILE A 151 9.75 15.07 -4.36
C ILE A 151 10.33 13.67 -4.41
N GLY A 152 10.13 12.92 -3.33
CA GLY A 152 10.65 11.56 -3.13
C GLY A 152 11.12 11.36 -1.69
N ASP A 153 10.43 10.50 -0.95
CA ASP A 153 10.67 10.35 0.50
C ASP A 153 11.84 9.41 0.81
N ALA A 154 12.10 8.45 -0.05
CA ALA A 154 13.11 7.40 0.15
C ALA A 154 14.46 7.73 -0.54
N THR A 155 14.65 8.95 -0.97
CA THR A 155 15.87 9.36 -1.68
C THR A 155 17.05 9.43 -0.71
N SER A 156 18.19 8.87 -1.12
CA SER A 156 19.35 8.75 -0.24
C SER A 156 19.93 10.11 0.18
N ALA A 157 20.39 10.20 1.43
CA ALA A 157 21.10 11.39 1.93
C ALA A 157 22.35 11.72 1.08
N GLY A 158 23.01 10.72 0.51
CA GLY A 158 24.13 10.92 -0.39
C GLY A 158 23.79 11.72 -1.64
N TYR A 159 22.61 11.50 -2.20
CA TYR A 159 22.12 12.25 -3.34
C TYR A 159 21.88 13.74 -3.01
N TRP A 160 21.14 14.01 -1.95
CA TRP A 160 20.86 15.38 -1.48
C TRP A 160 22.13 16.15 -1.16
N ASN A 161 23.03 15.53 -0.41
CA ASN A 161 24.32 16.12 -0.05
C ASN A 161 25.18 16.37 -1.30
N GLY A 162 25.09 15.46 -2.28
CA GLY A 162 25.80 15.61 -3.56
C GLY A 162 25.29 16.80 -4.35
N LEU A 163 23.98 16.94 -4.51
CA LEU A 163 23.37 18.08 -5.20
C LEU A 163 23.69 19.41 -4.49
N GLY A 164 23.63 19.45 -3.15
CA GLY A 164 23.97 20.65 -2.39
C GLY A 164 25.42 21.07 -2.56
N LYS A 165 26.36 20.12 -2.68
CA LYS A 165 27.76 20.42 -3.03
C LYS A 165 27.92 20.89 -4.46
N ARG A 166 27.18 20.30 -5.39
CA ARG A 166 27.23 20.60 -6.82
C ARG A 166 26.65 21.95 -7.16
N LEU A 167 25.58 22.35 -6.45
CA LEU A 167 24.84 23.60 -6.64
C LEU A 167 24.80 24.42 -5.34
N PRO A 168 25.94 24.97 -4.89
CA PRO A 168 26.08 25.56 -3.56
C PRO A 168 25.30 26.86 -3.36
N LYS A 169 24.78 27.47 -4.42
CA LYS A 169 23.96 28.68 -4.37
C LYS A 169 22.45 28.37 -4.42
N SER A 170 22.06 27.13 -4.69
CA SER A 170 20.66 26.70 -4.71
C SER A 170 20.22 26.28 -3.31
N SER A 171 18.93 26.44 -3.04
CA SER A 171 18.27 25.89 -1.86
C SER A 171 17.47 24.64 -2.24
N PHE A 172 17.40 23.68 -1.32
CA PHE A 172 16.68 22.43 -1.51
C PHE A 172 15.64 22.27 -0.42
N VAL A 173 14.37 22.14 -0.80
CA VAL A 173 13.24 22.06 0.14
C VAL A 173 12.41 20.83 -0.18
N GLN A 174 12.07 20.01 0.85
CA GLN A 174 11.20 18.86 0.69
C GLN A 174 9.79 19.32 0.31
N ALA A 175 9.27 18.79 -0.79
CA ALA A 175 8.03 19.22 -1.42
C ALA A 175 7.08 18.07 -1.79
N SER A 176 7.34 16.84 -1.31
CA SER A 176 6.49 15.65 -1.57
C SER A 176 5.03 15.88 -1.21
N SER A 177 4.76 16.71 -0.20
CA SER A 177 3.39 17.08 0.21
C SER A 177 2.55 17.71 -0.90
N ILE A 178 3.15 18.26 -1.94
CA ILE A 178 2.42 18.79 -3.10
C ILE A 178 1.71 17.65 -3.82
N ILE A 179 2.45 16.58 -4.19
CA ILE A 179 1.85 15.42 -4.85
C ILE A 179 0.93 14.65 -3.89
N ASP A 180 1.29 14.54 -2.62
CA ASP A 180 0.45 13.88 -1.62
C ASP A 180 -0.95 14.53 -1.56
N ARG A 181 -1.02 15.87 -1.54
CA ARG A 181 -2.31 16.58 -1.58
C ARG A 181 -3.05 16.38 -2.92
N MET A 182 -2.31 16.37 -4.04
CA MET A 182 -2.92 16.13 -5.36
C MET A 182 -3.57 14.74 -5.46
N GLN A 183 -3.02 13.76 -4.74
CA GLN A 183 -3.52 12.39 -4.71
C GLN A 183 -4.59 12.12 -3.65
N LYS A 184 -4.99 13.11 -2.85
CA LYS A 184 -6.02 12.92 -1.83
C LYS A 184 -7.38 12.58 -2.47
N VAL A 185 -7.70 13.22 -3.58
CA VAL A 185 -8.93 13.01 -4.35
C VAL A 185 -8.60 12.48 -5.74
N ARG A 186 -9.23 11.38 -6.14
CA ARG A 186 -9.01 10.70 -7.42
C ARG A 186 -9.84 11.35 -8.53
N SER A 187 -9.26 11.51 -9.72
CA SER A 187 -10.02 11.79 -10.93
C SER A 187 -10.97 10.62 -11.26
N LYS A 188 -11.98 10.86 -12.08
CA LYS A 188 -12.89 9.76 -12.50
C LYS A 188 -12.14 8.63 -13.23
N ARG A 189 -11.05 8.95 -13.94
CA ARG A 189 -10.19 7.98 -14.61
C ARG A 189 -9.38 7.15 -13.61
N GLU A 190 -8.76 7.80 -12.62
CA GLU A 190 -8.08 7.11 -11.52
C GLU A 190 -9.03 6.19 -10.74
N GLN A 191 -10.26 6.63 -10.49
CA GLN A 191 -11.30 5.82 -9.83
C GLN A 191 -11.58 4.53 -10.60
N ALA A 192 -11.62 4.57 -11.94
CA ALA A 192 -11.80 3.38 -12.77
C ALA A 192 -10.63 2.38 -12.60
N VAL A 193 -9.40 2.89 -12.56
CA VAL A 193 -8.20 2.05 -12.34
C VAL A 193 -8.20 1.42 -10.94
N VAL A 194 -8.60 2.15 -9.90
CA VAL A 194 -8.72 1.61 -8.53
C VAL A 194 -9.80 0.53 -8.45
N ARG A 195 -10.94 0.69 -9.17
CA ARG A 195 -11.95 -0.38 -9.29
C ARG A 195 -11.37 -1.65 -9.91
N ALA A 196 -10.62 -1.52 -11.00
CA ALA A 196 -9.97 -2.66 -11.64
C ALA A 196 -8.94 -3.35 -10.69
N ALA A 197 -8.16 -2.58 -9.93
CA ALA A 197 -7.28 -3.13 -8.92
C ALA A 197 -8.04 -3.91 -7.83
N ALA A 198 -9.21 -3.42 -7.38
CA ALA A 198 -10.05 -4.11 -6.41
C ALA A 198 -10.71 -5.38 -6.97
N GLN A 199 -11.10 -5.38 -8.25
CA GLN A 199 -11.55 -6.59 -8.96
C GLN A 199 -10.44 -7.66 -9.00
N LEU A 200 -9.21 -7.27 -9.34
CA LEU A 200 -8.08 -8.20 -9.34
C LEU A 200 -7.78 -8.75 -7.94
N ALA A 201 -7.91 -7.92 -6.90
CA ALA A 201 -7.79 -8.37 -5.53
C ALA A 201 -8.85 -9.42 -5.18
N SER A 202 -10.11 -9.18 -5.56
CA SER A 202 -11.22 -10.13 -5.37
C SER A 202 -10.98 -11.44 -6.10
N ILE A 203 -10.50 -11.40 -7.35
CA ILE A 203 -10.16 -12.61 -8.13
C ILE A 203 -9.04 -13.41 -7.42
N GLY A 204 -8.03 -12.72 -6.90
CA GLY A 204 -6.98 -13.37 -6.12
C GLY A 204 -7.52 -14.04 -4.86
N ILE A 205 -8.43 -13.39 -4.13
CA ILE A 205 -9.12 -13.97 -2.97
C ILE A 205 -9.92 -15.20 -3.36
N GLU A 206 -10.70 -15.17 -4.43
CA GLU A 206 -11.46 -16.33 -4.91
C GLU A 206 -10.55 -17.50 -5.30
N ALA A 207 -9.41 -17.22 -5.93
CA ALA A 207 -8.41 -18.25 -6.25
C ALA A 207 -7.83 -18.88 -4.98
N ALA A 208 -7.55 -18.07 -3.95
CA ALA A 208 -7.12 -18.56 -2.64
C ALA A 208 -8.21 -19.42 -1.97
N TYR A 209 -9.48 -19.02 -2.04
CA TYR A 209 -10.60 -19.82 -1.56
C TYR A 209 -10.70 -21.18 -2.25
N HIS A 210 -10.56 -21.18 -3.59
CA HIS A 210 -10.63 -22.39 -4.41
C HIS A 210 -9.59 -23.45 -4.01
N VAL A 211 -8.37 -23.03 -3.67
CA VAL A 211 -7.30 -23.97 -3.34
C VAL A 211 -7.25 -24.35 -1.86
N THR A 212 -7.88 -23.57 -1.00
CA THR A 212 -7.80 -23.80 0.44
C THR A 212 -8.57 -25.06 0.85
N LYS A 213 -7.86 -26.02 1.43
CA LYS A 213 -8.41 -27.23 2.01
C LYS A 213 -7.37 -27.89 2.93
N PRO A 214 -7.76 -28.82 3.81
CA PRO A 214 -6.80 -29.59 4.60
C PRO A 214 -5.74 -30.26 3.73
N GLY A 215 -4.48 -30.15 4.14
CA GLY A 215 -3.33 -30.75 3.45
C GLY A 215 -2.63 -29.84 2.44
N VAL A 216 -3.20 -28.68 2.05
CA VAL A 216 -2.47 -27.68 1.29
C VAL A 216 -1.60 -26.83 2.18
N THR A 217 -0.60 -26.17 1.62
CA THR A 217 0.27 -25.27 2.35
C THR A 217 -0.15 -23.80 2.18
N ASP A 218 0.19 -22.96 3.13
CA ASP A 218 0.05 -21.51 3.01
C ASP A 218 0.82 -20.93 1.80
N HIS A 219 1.93 -21.58 1.38
CA HIS A 219 2.62 -21.25 0.14
C HIS A 219 1.74 -21.45 -1.10
N GLU A 220 0.98 -22.56 -1.15
CA GLU A 220 0.09 -22.85 -2.28
C GLU A 220 -1.08 -21.87 -2.36
N ILE A 221 -1.65 -21.50 -1.20
CA ILE A 221 -2.71 -20.48 -1.12
C ILE A 221 -2.19 -19.11 -1.60
N TYR A 222 -1.01 -18.73 -1.13
CA TYR A 222 -0.36 -17.47 -1.52
C TYR A 222 -0.01 -17.45 -3.01
N ALA A 223 0.47 -18.56 -3.54
CA ALA A 223 0.80 -18.69 -4.96
C ALA A 223 -0.44 -18.59 -5.86
N ALA A 224 -1.56 -19.23 -5.46
CA ALA A 224 -2.82 -19.16 -6.18
C ALA A 224 -3.35 -17.73 -6.28
N PHE A 225 -3.37 -17.01 -5.15
CA PHE A 225 -3.72 -15.60 -5.10
C PHE A 225 -2.85 -14.77 -6.07
N THR A 226 -1.53 -14.89 -5.95
CA THR A 226 -0.59 -14.09 -6.73
C THR A 226 -0.72 -14.36 -8.23
N TYR A 227 -0.79 -15.63 -8.61
CA TYR A 227 -0.93 -16.01 -10.01
C TYR A 227 -2.23 -15.49 -10.64
N ALA A 228 -3.36 -15.65 -9.94
CA ALA A 228 -4.66 -15.32 -10.49
C ALA A 228 -4.80 -13.83 -10.85
N GLN A 229 -4.26 -12.95 -10.03
CA GLN A 229 -4.30 -11.51 -10.28
C GLN A 229 -3.24 -11.08 -11.31
N MET A 230 -2.00 -11.61 -11.23
CA MET A 230 -0.93 -11.23 -12.15
C MET A 230 -1.19 -11.71 -13.59
N ALA A 231 -1.81 -12.88 -13.77
CA ALA A 231 -2.20 -13.40 -15.09
C ALA A 231 -3.23 -12.51 -15.80
N ARG A 232 -3.84 -11.54 -15.10
CA ARG A 232 -4.82 -10.58 -15.62
C ARG A 232 -4.32 -9.14 -15.65
N GLY A 233 -3.00 -8.95 -15.57
CA GLY A 233 -2.38 -7.62 -15.66
C GLY A 233 -2.14 -6.95 -14.31
N GLY A 234 -2.38 -7.63 -13.19
CA GLY A 234 -1.92 -7.18 -11.88
C GLY A 234 -0.41 -7.13 -11.82
N GLU A 235 0.11 -6.14 -11.12
CA GLU A 235 1.55 -5.97 -10.94
C GLU A 235 2.02 -6.63 -9.65
N SER A 236 3.32 -6.96 -9.57
CA SER A 236 3.91 -7.52 -8.37
C SER A 236 3.87 -6.52 -7.22
N GLY A 237 3.21 -6.86 -6.13
CA GLY A 237 3.18 -6.09 -4.90
C GLY A 237 3.88 -6.81 -3.76
N ASP A 238 4.58 -6.07 -2.91
CA ASP A 238 5.23 -6.62 -1.71
C ASP A 238 4.26 -6.80 -0.52
N GLY A 239 3.03 -6.34 -0.68
CA GLY A 239 2.06 -6.22 0.41
C GLY A 239 1.18 -7.46 0.66
N TYR A 240 1.35 -8.55 -0.10
CA TYR A 240 0.55 -9.76 0.12
C TYR A 240 1.02 -10.47 1.37
N GLN A 241 0.08 -10.74 2.25
CA GLN A 241 0.35 -11.34 3.54
C GLN A 241 -0.69 -12.43 3.83
N ILE A 242 -0.24 -13.47 4.51
CA ILE A 242 -1.08 -14.56 5.00
C ILE A 242 -0.76 -14.81 6.47
N GLY A 243 -1.78 -15.05 7.28
CA GLY A 243 -1.63 -15.38 8.69
C GLY A 243 -2.52 -16.54 9.08
N ILE A 244 -2.06 -17.35 10.01
CA ILE A 244 -2.75 -18.56 10.46
C ILE A 244 -3.11 -18.41 11.93
N ASN A 245 -4.35 -18.75 12.28
CA ASN A 245 -4.88 -18.78 13.63
C ASN A 245 -4.70 -17.44 14.38
N GLN A 246 -4.07 -17.45 15.55
CA GLN A 246 -3.86 -16.23 16.36
C GLN A 246 -2.94 -15.18 15.68
N TYR A 247 -2.21 -15.56 14.63
CA TYR A 247 -1.34 -14.65 13.88
C TYR A 247 -2.04 -13.94 12.71
N GLY A 248 -3.36 -14.13 12.58
CA GLY A 248 -4.15 -13.50 11.53
C GLY A 248 -4.23 -11.98 11.57
N THR A 249 -3.78 -11.32 12.64
CA THR A 249 -3.72 -9.86 12.73
C THR A 249 -2.45 -9.26 12.14
N HIS A 250 -1.34 -9.99 12.23
CA HIS A 250 -0.03 -9.57 11.71
C HIS A 250 0.45 -10.61 10.74
N CYS A 251 -0.07 -10.51 9.57
CA CYS A 251 0.28 -11.37 8.48
C CYS A 251 1.73 -11.14 8.07
N GLY A 252 2.39 -12.22 7.73
CA GLY A 252 3.71 -12.22 7.14
C GLY A 252 3.70 -12.95 5.82
N LYS A 253 4.86 -13.28 5.34
CA LYS A 253 5.00 -14.18 4.20
C LYS A 253 4.69 -15.62 4.65
N PRO A 254 4.26 -16.50 3.74
CA PRO A 254 4.03 -17.91 4.04
C PRO A 254 5.28 -18.56 4.66
N TYR A 255 5.07 -19.50 5.55
CA TYR A 255 6.17 -20.17 6.27
C TYR A 255 6.13 -21.71 6.20
N GLY A 256 5.24 -22.26 5.37
CA GLY A 256 5.11 -23.71 5.17
C GLY A 256 4.12 -24.39 6.12
N HIS A 257 3.13 -23.63 6.63
CA HIS A 257 2.04 -24.24 7.40
C HIS A 257 1.20 -25.15 6.50
N VAL A 258 0.95 -26.36 6.97
CA VAL A 258 0.03 -27.30 6.33
C VAL A 258 -1.34 -27.10 6.94
N VAL A 259 -2.30 -26.68 6.12
CA VAL A 259 -3.68 -26.36 6.53
C VAL A 259 -4.36 -27.61 7.14
N ARG A 260 -5.06 -27.40 8.25
CA ARG A 260 -5.79 -28.43 9.00
C ARG A 260 -7.22 -27.97 9.29
N THR A 261 -8.08 -28.93 9.55
CA THR A 261 -9.41 -28.67 10.11
C THR A 261 -9.27 -27.92 11.45
N GLY A 262 -10.04 -26.86 11.61
CA GLY A 262 -9.98 -25.95 12.75
C GLY A 262 -9.08 -24.73 12.54
N ASP A 263 -8.31 -24.67 11.45
CA ASP A 263 -7.52 -23.49 11.14
C ASP A 263 -8.39 -22.31 10.70
N ILE A 264 -7.95 -21.13 11.12
CA ILE A 264 -8.43 -19.84 10.62
C ILE A 264 -7.28 -19.18 9.84
N ILE A 265 -7.56 -18.80 8.61
CA ILE A 265 -6.56 -18.20 7.72
C ILE A 265 -6.97 -16.78 7.41
N ASN A 266 -6.06 -15.83 7.61
CA ASN A 266 -6.20 -14.46 7.18
C ASN A 266 -5.46 -14.26 5.86
N LEU A 267 -6.17 -13.72 4.88
CA LEU A 267 -5.60 -13.20 3.65
C LEU A 267 -5.64 -11.68 3.73
N TYR A 268 -4.52 -11.08 4.06
CA TYR A 268 -4.37 -9.62 4.11
C TYR A 268 -3.67 -9.14 2.85
N ILE A 269 -4.46 -8.64 1.94
CA ILE A 269 -3.98 -8.23 0.62
C ILE A 269 -3.78 -6.73 0.65
N SER A 270 -2.61 -6.31 1.07
CA SER A 270 -2.32 -4.91 1.31
C SER A 270 -1.97 -4.10 0.08
N ALA A 271 -1.69 -4.73 -1.05
CA ALA A 271 -1.42 -3.99 -2.29
C ALA A 271 -1.58 -4.88 -3.53
N VAL A 272 -2.77 -4.98 -4.06
CA VAL A 272 -2.90 -5.34 -5.47
C VAL A 272 -2.71 -4.09 -6.30
N ILE A 273 -1.76 -4.13 -7.21
CA ILE A 273 -1.37 -3.01 -8.05
C ILE A 273 -1.87 -3.27 -9.47
N TYR A 274 -2.56 -2.29 -10.02
CA TYR A 274 -2.95 -2.25 -11.42
C TYR A 274 -2.66 -0.86 -11.98
N GLN A 275 -1.84 -0.77 -13.03
CA GLN A 275 -1.35 0.51 -13.57
C GLN A 275 -0.79 1.46 -12.50
N GLY A 276 -0.10 0.91 -11.49
CA GLY A 276 0.46 1.66 -10.37
C GLY A 276 -0.50 2.02 -9.26
N TYR A 277 -1.82 1.86 -9.43
CA TYR A 277 -2.81 2.12 -8.39
C TYR A 277 -3.06 0.89 -7.55
N THR A 278 -3.27 1.11 -6.26
CA THR A 278 -3.43 0.03 -5.30
C THR A 278 -4.87 -0.13 -4.85
N ALA A 279 -5.27 -1.38 -4.60
CA ALA A 279 -6.43 -1.73 -3.78
C ALA A 279 -6.00 -2.65 -2.64
N GLN A 280 -6.73 -2.61 -1.54
CA GLN A 280 -6.49 -3.44 -0.38
C GLN A 280 -7.77 -4.11 0.08
N ILE A 281 -7.69 -5.43 0.29
CA ILE A 281 -8.79 -6.27 0.81
C ILE A 281 -8.21 -7.19 1.88
N ALA A 282 -8.96 -7.47 2.93
CA ALA A 282 -8.62 -8.47 3.92
C ALA A 282 -9.79 -9.43 4.14
N ARG A 283 -9.52 -10.74 4.15
CA ARG A 283 -10.53 -11.80 4.26
C ARG A 283 -10.09 -12.92 5.19
N MET A 284 -11.08 -13.55 5.83
CA MET A 284 -10.87 -14.70 6.70
C MET A 284 -11.42 -15.97 6.08
N ILE A 285 -10.71 -17.08 6.28
CA ILE A 285 -11.14 -18.44 5.90
C ILE A 285 -11.19 -19.28 7.16
N ALA A 286 -12.28 -20.00 7.39
CA ALA A 286 -12.39 -21.03 8.43
C ALA A 286 -12.41 -22.41 7.77
N VAL A 287 -11.54 -23.29 8.20
CA VAL A 287 -11.38 -24.65 7.66
C VAL A 287 -12.06 -25.66 8.59
N GLY A 288 -13.23 -26.14 8.18
CA GLY A 288 -14.10 -26.97 9.03
C GLY A 288 -14.79 -26.16 10.12
N ASP A 289 -15.09 -26.84 11.23
CA ASP A 289 -15.74 -26.22 12.40
C ASP A 289 -14.74 -25.40 13.21
N ILE A 290 -15.17 -24.24 13.64
CA ILE A 290 -14.44 -23.35 14.55
C ILE A 290 -15.26 -23.15 15.83
N THR A 291 -14.63 -22.69 16.90
CA THR A 291 -15.30 -22.49 18.19
C THR A 291 -16.18 -21.23 18.18
N ASP A 292 -17.21 -21.19 19.04
CA ASP A 292 -18.08 -20.01 19.20
C ASP A 292 -17.27 -18.74 19.52
N LYS A 293 -16.18 -18.89 20.29
CA LYS A 293 -15.33 -17.76 20.64
C LYS A 293 -14.50 -17.25 19.45
N GLN A 294 -14.06 -18.14 18.59
CA GLN A 294 -13.42 -17.74 17.31
C GLN A 294 -14.44 -17.03 16.41
N GLU A 295 -15.66 -17.58 16.28
CA GLU A 295 -16.74 -16.97 15.52
C GLU A 295 -17.04 -15.54 16.00
N GLU A 296 -17.16 -15.36 17.33
CA GLU A 296 -17.40 -14.05 17.94
C GLU A 296 -16.34 -13.03 17.56
N VAL A 297 -15.06 -13.41 17.58
CA VAL A 297 -13.96 -12.50 17.19
C VAL A 297 -14.04 -12.11 15.72
N LEU A 298 -14.30 -13.08 14.84
CA LEU A 298 -14.41 -12.83 13.39
C LEU A 298 -15.60 -11.93 13.08
N GLN A 299 -16.76 -12.18 13.69
CA GLN A 299 -17.96 -11.38 13.53
C GLN A 299 -17.78 -9.96 14.05
N MET A 300 -17.18 -9.80 15.23
CA MET A 300 -16.91 -8.50 15.84
C MET A 300 -16.08 -7.60 14.90
N CYS A 301 -15.05 -8.18 14.26
CA CYS A 301 -14.24 -7.42 13.31
C CYS A 301 -15.02 -7.02 12.05
N ALA A 302 -15.84 -7.93 11.51
CA ALA A 302 -16.69 -7.62 10.34
C ALA A 302 -17.70 -6.50 10.66
N GLU A 303 -18.39 -6.59 11.79
CA GLU A 303 -19.31 -5.54 12.26
C GLU A 303 -18.62 -4.18 12.43
N GLY A 304 -17.35 -4.17 12.86
CA GLY A 304 -16.56 -2.94 12.97
C GLY A 304 -16.36 -2.24 11.61
N VAL A 305 -16.08 -3.00 10.55
CA VAL A 305 -16.01 -2.46 9.18
C VAL A 305 -17.36 -1.96 8.72
N GLU A 306 -18.43 -2.74 8.90
CA GLU A 306 -19.78 -2.40 8.47
C GLU A 306 -20.30 -1.12 9.13
N LYS A 307 -20.08 -0.96 10.45
CA LYS A 307 -20.49 0.26 11.18
C LYS A 307 -19.75 1.50 10.69
N ALA A 308 -18.45 1.41 10.46
CA ALA A 308 -17.69 2.51 9.89
C ALA A 308 -18.13 2.82 8.46
N ALA A 309 -18.37 1.81 7.64
CA ALA A 309 -18.77 1.96 6.25
C ALA A 309 -20.13 2.64 6.09
N ALA A 310 -21.07 2.41 7.01
CA ALA A 310 -22.39 3.04 7.02
C ALA A 310 -22.35 4.58 7.15
N LEU A 311 -21.22 5.14 7.61
CA LEU A 311 -21.03 6.58 7.79
C LEU A 311 -20.35 7.26 6.59
N ILE A 312 -19.90 6.50 5.59
CA ILE A 312 -19.13 7.05 4.47
C ILE A 312 -20.04 7.87 3.56
N LYS A 313 -19.77 9.16 3.51
CA LYS A 313 -20.38 10.13 2.59
C LYS A 313 -19.54 11.40 2.52
N PRO A 314 -19.68 12.24 1.49
CA PRO A 314 -19.03 13.54 1.48
C PRO A 314 -19.38 14.37 2.73
N GLY A 315 -18.38 14.99 3.33
CA GLY A 315 -18.51 15.81 4.54
C GLY A 315 -18.50 15.03 5.87
N ALA A 316 -18.55 13.69 5.85
CA ALA A 316 -18.37 12.89 7.06
C ALA A 316 -16.99 13.12 7.68
N ILE A 317 -16.91 13.19 9.00
CA ILE A 317 -15.65 13.37 9.72
C ILE A 317 -14.96 12.02 9.86
N ILE A 318 -13.69 11.95 9.50
CA ILE A 318 -12.93 10.69 9.47
C ILE A 318 -12.88 10.02 10.86
N SER A 319 -12.76 10.80 11.94
CA SER A 319 -12.77 10.26 13.31
C SER A 319 -14.07 9.55 13.68
N ASP A 320 -15.20 9.93 13.09
CA ASP A 320 -16.49 9.30 13.38
C ASP A 320 -16.52 7.86 12.83
N LEU A 321 -15.91 7.64 11.65
CA LEU A 321 -15.77 6.31 11.08
C LEU A 321 -14.91 5.42 12.00
N ALA A 322 -13.79 5.97 12.48
CA ALA A 322 -12.90 5.25 13.39
C ALA A 322 -13.60 4.87 14.70
N ASN A 323 -14.35 5.79 15.28
CA ASN A 323 -15.08 5.56 16.53
C ASN A 323 -16.19 4.51 16.34
N ALA A 324 -16.93 4.57 15.24
CA ALA A 324 -17.96 3.59 14.91
C ALA A 324 -17.40 2.18 14.73
N SER A 325 -16.19 2.07 14.16
CA SER A 325 -15.51 0.76 14.02
C SER A 325 -15.21 0.09 15.36
N PHE A 326 -15.06 0.84 16.45
CA PHE A 326 -14.80 0.29 17.79
C PHE A 326 -16.06 -0.06 18.59
N GLU A 327 -17.25 0.37 18.17
CA GLU A 327 -18.48 0.08 18.90
C GLU A 327 -18.71 -1.42 19.18
N PRO A 328 -18.53 -2.35 18.21
CA PRO A 328 -18.72 -3.78 18.48
C PRO A 328 -17.77 -4.34 19.53
N TYR A 329 -16.55 -3.80 19.62
CA TYR A 329 -15.54 -4.19 20.60
C TYR A 329 -15.91 -3.74 22.01
N ILE A 330 -16.41 -2.51 22.12
CA ILE A 330 -16.88 -1.93 23.39
C ILE A 330 -18.12 -2.70 23.89
N ALA A 331 -19.06 -2.98 23.00
CA ALA A 331 -20.30 -3.70 23.33
C ALA A 331 -20.05 -5.10 23.87
N ARG A 332 -18.96 -5.75 23.44
CA ARG A 332 -18.55 -7.09 23.90
C ARG A 332 -17.54 -7.06 25.06
N GLY A 333 -17.18 -5.87 25.55
CA GLY A 333 -16.26 -5.70 26.68
C GLY A 333 -14.78 -5.92 26.34
N TYR A 334 -14.41 -5.99 25.05
CA TYR A 334 -13.01 -6.07 24.63
C TYR A 334 -12.25 -4.75 24.77
N LEU A 335 -12.97 -3.63 24.65
CA LEU A 335 -12.47 -2.28 24.92
C LEU A 335 -13.33 -1.63 26.00
N SER A 336 -12.71 -0.92 26.93
CA SER A 336 -13.41 -0.26 28.03
C SER A 336 -14.02 1.11 27.64
N SER A 337 -13.52 1.71 26.55
CA SER A 337 -13.97 3.01 26.02
C SER A 337 -13.34 3.23 24.64
N HIS A 338 -13.68 4.36 24.00
CA HIS A 338 -12.95 4.88 22.83
C HIS A 338 -11.52 5.31 23.16
N ASP A 339 -10.92 4.70 24.18
CA ASP A 339 -9.58 4.99 24.60
C ASP A 339 -8.59 4.50 23.55
N SER A 340 -7.97 5.43 22.85
CA SER A 340 -6.96 5.19 21.84
C SER A 340 -5.73 4.42 22.34
N ARG A 341 -5.63 4.19 23.65
CA ARG A 341 -4.56 3.41 24.28
C ARG A 341 -4.79 1.89 24.21
N THR A 342 -5.99 1.45 23.85
CA THR A 342 -6.30 0.04 23.69
C THR A 342 -6.00 -0.42 22.27
N MET A 343 -4.73 -0.61 21.99
CA MET A 343 -4.32 -1.37 20.81
C MET A 343 -4.72 -2.84 20.97
N PRO A 344 -4.97 -3.58 19.87
CA PRO A 344 -5.20 -5.02 19.92
C PRO A 344 -4.05 -5.82 20.54
N TYR A 345 -2.95 -5.16 20.81
CA TYR A 345 -1.86 -5.65 21.66
C TYR A 345 -2.06 -5.12 23.06
N ASN A 346 -2.18 -6.02 24.03
CA ASN A 346 -2.31 -5.62 25.44
C ASN A 346 -1.02 -4.96 25.92
N TRP A 347 -0.95 -3.68 25.70
CA TRP A 347 0.06 -2.84 26.29
C TRP A 347 -0.26 -2.62 27.75
N VAL A 348 0.65 -3.01 28.63
CA VAL A 348 0.59 -2.65 30.04
C VAL A 348 1.81 -1.84 30.39
N SER A 349 1.66 -0.99 31.38
CA SER A 349 2.82 -0.43 32.06
C SER A 349 3.36 -1.47 33.05
N ASP A 350 4.68 -1.65 33.09
CA ASP A 350 5.31 -2.33 34.22
C ASP A 350 5.27 -1.46 35.47
N ASP A 351 5.80 -1.98 36.58
CA ASP A 351 5.83 -1.27 37.84
C ASP A 351 6.61 0.06 37.80
N ASP A 352 7.49 0.20 36.81
CA ASP A 352 8.25 1.44 36.54
C ASP A 352 7.54 2.39 35.59
N GLY A 353 6.31 2.09 35.16
CA GLY A 353 5.55 2.88 34.21
C GLY A 353 6.02 2.73 32.76
N LYS A 354 6.90 1.78 32.45
CA LYS A 354 7.35 1.51 31.10
C LYS A 354 6.34 0.61 30.39
N PRO A 355 5.93 0.98 29.17
CA PRO A 355 5.05 0.14 28.38
C PRO A 355 5.76 -1.17 28.03
N ARG A 356 5.07 -2.27 28.22
CA ARG A 356 5.51 -3.59 27.78
C ARG A 356 4.37 -4.37 27.16
N LEU A 357 4.70 -5.25 26.23
CA LEU A 357 3.78 -6.23 25.74
C LEU A 357 3.59 -7.30 26.84
N ILE A 358 2.34 -7.57 27.26
CA ILE A 358 2.13 -8.72 28.13
C ILE A 358 2.42 -9.98 27.30
N PRO A 359 3.37 -10.82 27.71
CA PRO A 359 3.48 -12.15 27.16
C PRO A 359 2.24 -12.92 27.62
N ARG A 360 1.21 -12.99 26.78
CA ARG A 360 0.17 -13.98 26.99
C ARG A 360 0.70 -15.33 26.54
N LYS A 361 0.23 -16.42 27.19
CA LYS A 361 0.53 -17.77 26.74
C LYS A 361 0.04 -17.89 25.30
N HIS A 362 0.98 -17.85 24.39
CA HIS A 362 0.69 -18.17 23.00
C HIS A 362 0.61 -19.70 22.90
N VAL A 363 -0.43 -20.21 22.29
CA VAL A 363 -0.43 -21.59 21.84
C VAL A 363 0.61 -21.66 20.73
N VAL A 364 1.73 -22.25 21.03
CA VAL A 364 2.76 -22.50 20.03
C VAL A 364 2.22 -23.56 19.09
N ASP A 365 2.09 -23.22 17.79
CA ASP A 365 1.76 -24.20 16.77
C ASP A 365 2.84 -25.32 16.83
N PRO A 366 2.44 -26.60 17.01
CA PRO A 366 3.40 -27.71 17.06
C PRO A 366 4.34 -27.77 15.85
N ASP A 367 3.90 -27.26 14.69
CA ASP A 367 4.74 -27.17 13.50
C ASP A 367 5.84 -26.12 13.66
N TRP A 368 5.62 -25.06 14.39
CA TRP A 368 6.64 -24.06 14.68
C TRP A 368 7.74 -24.61 15.57
N GLU A 369 7.37 -25.39 16.61
CA GLU A 369 8.36 -26.07 17.44
C GLU A 369 9.20 -27.06 16.62
N ARG A 370 8.59 -27.85 15.76
CA ARG A 370 9.29 -28.76 14.85
C ARG A 370 10.23 -28.03 13.89
N GLN A 371 9.87 -26.82 13.48
CA GLN A 371 10.71 -25.95 12.63
C GLN A 371 11.75 -25.17 13.43
N GLY A 372 11.81 -25.31 14.75
CA GLY A 372 12.72 -24.56 15.61
C GLY A 372 12.40 -23.06 15.70
N ARG A 373 11.17 -22.65 15.35
CA ARG A 373 10.75 -21.24 15.44
C ARG A 373 10.51 -20.86 16.89
N LYS A 374 10.83 -19.62 17.22
CA LYS A 374 10.66 -19.08 18.58
C LYS A 374 9.84 -17.80 18.51
N LEU A 375 8.92 -17.64 19.45
CA LEU A 375 8.28 -16.36 19.69
C LEU A 375 9.26 -15.42 20.38
N MET A 376 9.33 -14.19 19.89
CA MET A 376 10.10 -13.13 20.53
C MET A 376 9.14 -12.08 21.11
N HIS A 377 9.49 -11.58 22.29
CA HIS A 377 8.81 -10.42 22.83
C HIS A 377 9.27 -9.16 22.11
N VAL A 378 8.30 -8.35 21.70
CA VAL A 378 8.56 -7.08 21.04
C VAL A 378 8.10 -5.96 21.99
N TYR A 379 8.98 -5.00 22.22
CA TYR A 379 8.68 -3.84 23.06
C TYR A 379 8.35 -2.63 22.17
N PRO A 380 7.35 -1.81 22.52
CA PRO A 380 7.08 -0.60 21.78
C PRO A 380 8.23 0.41 21.94
N ALA A 381 8.64 0.97 20.84
CA ALA A 381 9.63 2.06 20.84
C ALA A 381 8.99 3.43 21.08
N THR A 382 7.66 3.54 20.97
CA THR A 382 6.94 4.80 21.12
C THR A 382 6.14 4.81 22.43
N LEU A 383 6.31 5.87 23.21
CA LEU A 383 5.58 6.12 24.44
C LEU A 383 4.47 7.13 24.16
N GLY A 384 3.25 6.84 24.58
CA GLY A 384 2.12 7.75 24.48
C GLY A 384 0.86 7.12 23.91
N PRO A 385 -0.23 7.89 23.86
CA PRO A 385 -1.49 7.39 23.32
C PRO A 385 -1.33 7.06 21.84
N HIS A 386 -1.67 5.84 21.49
CA HIS A 386 -1.77 5.41 20.10
C HIS A 386 -3.23 5.49 19.68
N ASN A 387 -3.50 6.23 18.60
CA ASN A 387 -4.79 6.17 17.94
C ASN A 387 -4.75 5.00 16.96
N PRO A 388 -5.46 3.90 17.22
CA PRO A 388 -5.46 2.77 16.32
C PRO A 388 -5.96 3.21 14.94
N ASN A 389 -5.26 2.74 13.93
CA ASN A 389 -5.64 2.96 12.55
C ASN A 389 -6.63 1.86 12.12
N VAL A 390 -7.85 2.23 11.82
CA VAL A 390 -8.89 1.33 11.30
C VAL A 390 -9.06 1.46 9.80
N GLY A 391 -8.12 2.11 9.14
CA GLY A 391 -8.12 2.30 7.70
C GLY A 391 -7.18 3.42 7.27
N HIS A 392 -6.88 3.45 6.00
CA HIS A 392 -6.01 4.46 5.42
C HIS A 392 -6.28 4.63 3.93
N SER A 393 -5.83 5.75 3.36
CA SER A 393 -5.94 5.96 1.92
C SER A 393 -5.24 4.83 1.15
N VAL A 394 -5.81 4.48 0.01
CA VAL A 394 -5.16 3.64 -1.01
C VAL A 394 -4.84 4.50 -2.22
N SER A 395 -3.61 4.41 -2.71
CA SER A 395 -3.06 5.37 -3.66
C SER A 395 -1.91 4.77 -4.46
N MET A 396 -1.53 5.45 -5.54
CA MET A 396 -0.32 5.11 -6.28
C MET A 396 0.95 5.38 -5.47
N VAL A 397 1.02 6.50 -4.75
CA VAL A 397 2.26 6.98 -4.13
C VAL A 397 2.43 6.50 -2.72
N LYS A 398 1.41 6.62 -1.90
CA LYS A 398 1.47 6.27 -0.48
C LYS A 398 0.21 5.57 -0.05
N PHE A 399 0.39 4.55 0.78
CA PHE A 399 -0.71 3.92 1.46
C PHE A 399 -1.33 4.81 2.54
N ASN A 400 -0.72 5.85 3.00
CA ASN A 400 -1.14 6.59 4.19
C ASN A 400 -1.09 8.10 3.96
N ASN A 401 -1.68 8.61 2.86
CA ASN A 401 -1.89 10.05 2.69
C ASN A 401 -2.81 10.63 3.77
N TYR A 402 -3.73 9.81 4.28
CA TYR A 402 -4.52 10.05 5.47
C TYR A 402 -4.91 8.71 6.09
N ASN A 403 -5.07 8.71 7.40
CA ASN A 403 -5.46 7.54 8.19
C ASN A 403 -6.86 7.72 8.74
N ILE A 404 -7.62 6.62 8.83
CA ILE A 404 -8.91 6.58 9.50
C ILE A 404 -8.63 6.32 10.98
N GLN A 405 -8.55 7.39 11.76
CA GLN A 405 -8.17 7.39 13.18
C GLN A 405 -9.05 8.33 13.99
N SER A 406 -9.22 8.06 15.27
CA SER A 406 -10.06 8.84 16.18
C SER A 406 -9.60 10.29 16.38
N ASN A 407 -8.38 10.63 16.03
CA ASN A 407 -7.84 12.00 16.09
C ASN A 407 -7.75 12.69 14.72
N ASN A 408 -8.29 12.09 13.68
CA ASN A 408 -8.34 12.70 12.35
C ASN A 408 -9.71 13.38 12.14
N HIS A 409 -9.74 14.69 12.22
CA HIS A 409 -10.95 15.51 12.09
C HIS A 409 -11.16 16.07 10.67
N ASP A 410 -10.37 15.62 9.69
CA ASP A 410 -10.61 15.95 8.28
C ASP A 410 -11.94 15.38 7.81
N LYS A 411 -12.51 16.02 6.79
CA LYS A 411 -13.74 15.56 6.15
C LYS A 411 -13.45 14.70 4.94
N LEU A 412 -14.30 13.71 4.72
CA LEU A 412 -14.30 12.96 3.48
C LEU A 412 -14.78 13.85 2.32
N GLU A 413 -14.14 13.71 1.17
CA GLU A 413 -14.46 14.40 -0.08
C GLU A 413 -14.79 13.36 -1.16
N GLU A 414 -15.70 13.71 -2.09
CA GLU A 414 -15.96 12.88 -3.26
C GLU A 414 -14.66 12.56 -4.01
N GLY A 415 -14.51 11.31 -4.42
CA GLY A 415 -13.31 10.82 -5.11
C GLY A 415 -12.19 10.34 -4.20
N MET A 416 -12.30 10.47 -2.88
CA MET A 416 -11.37 9.82 -1.96
C MET A 416 -11.52 8.30 -2.02
N THR A 417 -10.38 7.58 -1.98
CA THR A 417 -10.35 6.11 -1.92
C THR A 417 -9.53 5.66 -0.72
N PHE A 418 -10.06 4.71 0.04
CA PHE A 418 -9.42 4.18 1.22
C PHE A 418 -9.88 2.76 1.53
N VAL A 419 -9.11 2.07 2.34
CA VAL A 419 -9.51 0.82 2.96
C VAL A 419 -10.02 1.10 4.37
N LEU A 420 -11.11 0.44 4.75
CA LEU A 420 -11.47 0.20 6.14
C LEU A 420 -11.07 -1.22 6.48
N HIS A 421 -10.29 -1.41 7.53
CA HIS A 421 -9.97 -2.72 8.05
C HIS A 421 -10.07 -2.74 9.56
N SER A 422 -10.69 -3.78 10.05
CA SER A 422 -10.89 -4.02 11.48
C SER A 422 -10.09 -5.25 11.87
N GLN A 423 -9.37 -5.14 12.97
CA GLN A 423 -8.46 -6.21 13.38
C GLN A 423 -8.51 -6.43 14.91
N TRP A 424 -8.38 -7.68 15.31
CA TRP A 424 -8.29 -8.07 16.71
C TRP A 424 -7.47 -9.34 16.89
N LEU A 425 -6.64 -9.35 17.91
CA LEU A 425 -5.97 -10.56 18.38
C LEU A 425 -6.56 -10.95 19.72
N GLU A 426 -7.33 -12.01 19.76
CA GLU A 426 -7.72 -12.67 21.01
C GLU A 426 -6.76 -13.82 21.25
N PRO A 427 -5.88 -13.69 22.24
CA PRO A 427 -4.86 -14.70 22.52
C PRO A 427 -5.47 -16.08 22.78
N GLU A 428 -4.81 -17.12 22.30
CA GLU A 428 -5.24 -18.52 22.39
C GLU A 428 -6.57 -18.84 21.67
N VAL A 429 -7.18 -17.84 20.99
CA VAL A 429 -8.47 -17.98 20.32
C VAL A 429 -8.32 -17.74 18.82
N ALA A 430 -8.12 -16.49 18.42
CA ALA A 430 -8.04 -16.10 17.02
C ALA A 430 -7.34 -14.75 16.82
N GLY A 431 -6.66 -14.63 15.70
CA GLY A 431 -6.34 -13.34 15.09
C GLY A 431 -7.26 -13.09 13.90
N CYS A 432 -7.80 -11.90 13.81
CA CYS A 432 -8.68 -11.48 12.72
C CYS A 432 -8.21 -10.16 12.12
N ASN A 433 -8.26 -10.07 10.80
CA ASN A 433 -8.14 -8.82 10.08
C ASN A 433 -9.04 -8.91 8.84
N VAL A 434 -10.07 -8.11 8.80
CA VAL A 434 -11.01 -8.03 7.67
C VAL A 434 -11.14 -6.59 7.20
N GLY A 435 -11.34 -6.39 5.90
CA GLY A 435 -11.44 -5.04 5.40
C GLY A 435 -11.82 -4.95 3.93
N ASP A 436 -12.42 -3.82 3.59
CA ASP A 436 -12.90 -3.47 2.26
C ASP A 436 -12.34 -2.14 1.79
N CYS A 437 -12.14 -2.04 0.47
CA CYS A 437 -11.78 -0.82 -0.21
C CYS A 437 -13.04 -0.02 -0.59
N TYR A 438 -13.06 1.27 -0.29
CA TYR A 438 -14.18 2.17 -0.56
C TYR A 438 -13.77 3.35 -1.41
N LEU A 439 -14.71 3.79 -2.23
CA LEU A 439 -14.69 5.07 -2.93
C LEU A 439 -15.81 5.95 -2.39
N VAL A 440 -15.50 7.18 -2.03
CA VAL A 440 -16.51 8.20 -1.68
C VAL A 440 -17.14 8.71 -2.96
N THR A 441 -18.45 8.54 -3.07
CA THR A 441 -19.26 9.05 -4.20
C THR A 441 -19.84 10.43 -3.87
N ASP A 442 -20.61 11.00 -4.77
CA ASP A 442 -21.30 12.30 -4.57
C ASP A 442 -22.33 12.28 -3.43
N THR A 443 -22.92 11.11 -3.14
CA THR A 443 -24.03 10.96 -2.17
C THR A 443 -23.73 9.96 -1.04
N GLY A 444 -22.69 9.16 -1.16
CA GLY A 444 -22.37 8.09 -0.20
C GLY A 444 -21.06 7.41 -0.49
N SER A 445 -21.07 6.10 -0.64
CA SER A 445 -19.87 5.31 -0.96
C SER A 445 -20.17 4.14 -1.89
N GLU A 446 -19.14 3.70 -2.58
CA GLU A 446 -19.11 2.46 -3.33
C GLU A 446 -18.13 1.50 -2.64
N ASN A 447 -18.58 0.30 -2.28
CA ASN A 447 -17.70 -0.78 -1.84
C ASN A 447 -17.06 -1.43 -3.07
N LEU A 448 -15.77 -1.20 -3.27
CA LEU A 448 -15.01 -1.73 -4.41
C LEU A 448 -14.68 -3.23 -4.25
N SER A 449 -14.84 -3.77 -3.05
CA SER A 449 -14.54 -5.17 -2.69
C SER A 449 -15.79 -6.06 -2.65
N HIS A 450 -16.93 -5.60 -3.16
CA HIS A 450 -18.23 -6.26 -3.03
C HIS A 450 -18.30 -7.67 -3.65
N HIS A 451 -17.41 -8.01 -4.57
CA HIS A 451 -17.35 -9.35 -5.17
C HIS A 451 -16.99 -10.46 -4.15
N THR A 452 -16.27 -10.11 -3.09
CA THR A 452 -15.93 -11.04 -2.00
C THR A 452 -16.50 -10.51 -0.69
N PRO A 453 -17.52 -11.16 -0.08
CA PRO A 453 -18.14 -10.70 1.16
C PRO A 453 -17.15 -10.61 2.35
N LEU A 454 -17.41 -9.71 3.30
CA LEU A 454 -16.69 -9.65 4.59
C LEU A 454 -16.92 -10.91 5.44
N ALA A 455 -18.03 -11.62 5.23
CA ALA A 455 -18.32 -12.85 5.93
C ALA A 455 -17.19 -13.89 5.76
N VAL A 456 -16.93 -14.63 6.82
CA VAL A 456 -15.91 -15.68 6.83
C VAL A 456 -16.20 -16.72 5.74
N HIS A 457 -15.22 -16.96 4.86
CA HIS A 457 -15.32 -18.05 3.90
C HIS A 457 -15.13 -19.40 4.59
N ARG A 458 -16.06 -20.36 4.37
CA ARG A 458 -16.04 -21.66 5.05
C ARG A 458 -15.66 -22.76 4.09
N VAL A 459 -14.59 -23.46 4.45
CA VAL A 459 -14.11 -24.67 3.75
C VAL A 459 -14.56 -25.90 4.51
N LYS A 460 -15.22 -26.83 3.84
CA LYS A 460 -15.67 -28.08 4.46
C LYS A 460 -14.48 -28.99 4.78
N ALA A 461 -14.52 -29.66 5.93
CA ALA A 461 -13.45 -30.54 6.40
C ALA A 461 -13.19 -31.79 5.53
N GLY A 462 -14.04 -32.09 4.57
CA GLY A 462 -13.95 -33.28 3.69
C GLY A 462 -13.94 -32.98 2.19
N SER A 463 -13.63 -31.75 1.78
CA SER A 463 -13.58 -31.32 0.38
C SER A 463 -12.21 -31.59 -0.26
#